data_ea8bf61eaf45e2213f9df49db1db8017
#
_entry.id   ea8bf61eaf45e2213f9df49db1db8017
#
_cell.length_a   1.000
_cell.length_b   1.000
_cell.length_c   1.000
_cell.angle_alpha   90.00
_cell.angle_beta   90.00
_cell.angle_gamma   90.00
#
_symmetry.space_group_name_H-M   'P 1'
#
loop_
_entity.id
_entity.type
_entity.pdbx_description
1 polymer ?
#
loop_
_entity_poly.entity_id
_entity_poly.type
_entity_poly.pdbx_seq_one_letter_code
_entity_poly.pdbx_strand_id
1 'polypeptide(L)'
;MKDKNTEEKHLTTIHKSIKQNQKNKYPVIERKGHSTKQETFKTTEKISENKEEKLRIIQKTSEAEQEISNANQKVSISEASQDDLRNPGNNSGRNYGIDALRMLAMFMIVILHVLKQGGVLEGARALSPQYEAAWLLETAAFCAVNCYGIISGYVGVDGKYRFSNIALLWLRVVFYTLGITAIFWIFAPEYVGVKQWRNAMFPVMTEQYWYFTAYFAMFFFMPMLNSALRNLSRKTMGQMLIALIIIFSVLPVIFNRDPFIIKAGYSALWLMILYLIGGYIKKYGLFEKCRTTWLVAGYIIMALCSWGCKYIYEYLQVENPQKIGISRGDRMISYISPTMLVAAICLFMIFKRLNVKEFARKIIKKYSPLSFSVYLIHAHPLIWGWILYQLFRDYGQLAWYIEVPAVLGTAAAIYVICIMVDIVRESIFDVFKVRKCLQKLDCSTEKSLDK
;
A
#
# COMPACT_ATOMS: atom_id res chain seq x y z
N MET A 1 39.01 -15.81 23.70
CA MET A 1 39.29 -15.10 24.96
C MET A 1 40.38 -13.99 24.79
N LYS A 2 40.46 -13.37 23.61
CA LYS A 2 41.46 -12.31 23.29
C LYS A 2 40.87 -10.95 22.86
N ASP A 3 39.56 -10.85 22.65
CA ASP A 3 38.98 -9.59 22.13
C ASP A 3 38.33 -8.65 23.16
N LYS A 4 38.07 -9.10 24.38
CA LYS A 4 37.47 -8.23 25.42
C LYS A 4 38.46 -7.22 26.04
N ASN A 5 39.79 -7.49 25.97
CA ASN A 5 40.79 -6.62 26.56
C ASN A 5 41.18 -5.40 25.71
N THR A 6 40.81 -5.39 24.44
CA THR A 6 41.11 -4.29 23.52
C THR A 6 40.03 -3.22 23.54
N GLU A 7 38.77 -3.61 23.69
CA GLU A 7 37.63 -2.66 23.80
C GLU A 7 37.60 -1.91 25.13
N GLU A 8 37.94 -2.59 26.23
CA GLU A 8 38.03 -1.92 27.55
C GLU A 8 39.14 -0.86 27.63
N LYS A 9 40.27 -1.10 26.95
CA LYS A 9 41.35 -0.10 26.84
C LYS A 9 40.95 1.10 25.97
N HIS A 10 40.17 0.91 24.93
CA HIS A 10 39.68 2.00 24.08
C HIS A 10 38.67 2.89 24.81
N LEU A 11 37.72 2.29 25.56
CA LEU A 11 36.74 3.01 26.37
C LEU A 11 37.39 3.81 27.52
N THR A 12 38.42 3.27 28.14
CA THR A 12 39.15 3.95 29.22
C THR A 12 39.93 5.16 28.70
N THR A 13 40.47 5.09 27.49
CA THR A 13 41.20 6.19 26.85
C THR A 13 40.24 7.32 26.44
N ILE A 14 39.07 7.01 25.93
CA ILE A 14 38.03 8.00 25.59
C ILE A 14 37.51 8.70 26.84
N HIS A 15 37.29 7.97 27.94
CA HIS A 15 36.83 8.55 29.22
C HIS A 15 37.85 9.49 29.87
N LYS A 16 39.16 9.20 29.72
CA LYS A 16 40.23 10.09 30.18
C LYS A 16 40.33 11.37 29.34
N SER A 17 40.18 11.28 28.01
CA SER A 17 40.12 12.44 27.10
C SER A 17 38.96 13.38 27.38
N ILE A 18 37.79 12.83 27.70
CA ILE A 18 36.60 13.64 28.02
C ILE A 18 36.74 14.35 29.36
N LYS A 19 37.34 13.71 30.39
CA LYS A 19 37.60 14.34 31.68
C LYS A 19 38.70 15.43 31.62
N GLN A 20 39.67 15.28 30.74
CA GLN A 20 40.73 16.28 30.55
C GLN A 20 40.22 17.51 29.78
N ASN A 21 39.29 17.34 28.87
CA ASN A 21 38.63 18.44 28.15
C ASN A 21 37.61 19.23 29.00
N GLN A 22 37.05 18.61 30.05
CA GLN A 22 36.16 19.31 30.98
C GLN A 22 36.90 20.15 32.02
N LYS A 23 38.14 19.77 32.41
CA LYS A 23 38.95 20.58 33.34
C LYS A 23 39.51 21.87 32.73
N ASN A 24 39.64 21.95 31.41
CA ASN A 24 40.19 23.13 30.73
C ASN A 24 39.11 24.16 30.33
N LYS A 25 37.84 23.98 30.70
CA LYS A 25 36.74 24.82 30.23
C LYS A 25 36.26 25.90 31.19
N TYR A 26 36.75 25.92 32.47
CA TYR A 26 36.41 26.98 33.44
C TYR A 26 37.60 27.30 34.31
N PRO A 27 38.33 28.44 34.10
CA PRO A 27 39.23 28.96 35.08
C PRO A 27 38.46 29.58 36.25
N VAL A 28 38.79 29.14 37.46
CA VAL A 28 38.31 29.75 38.71
C VAL A 28 38.88 31.17 38.79
N ILE A 29 38.02 32.18 38.78
CA ILE A 29 38.41 33.57 38.95
C ILE A 29 38.43 33.89 40.46
N GLU A 30 39.64 33.93 41.05
CA GLU A 30 39.86 34.60 42.34
C GLU A 30 39.65 36.11 42.17
N ARG A 31 38.82 36.70 43.02
CA ARG A 31 38.63 38.17 43.10
C ARG A 31 39.82 38.82 43.68
N LYS A 32 40.59 39.59 42.89
CA LYS A 32 41.33 40.75 43.35
C LYS A 32 40.90 41.98 42.57
N GLY A 33 40.59 43.03 43.33
CA GLY A 33 39.88 44.19 42.80
C GLY A 33 40.76 45.16 41.99
N HIS A 34 40.06 46.02 41.36
CA HIS A 34 40.40 47.28 40.67
C HIS A 34 40.99 47.18 39.25
N SER A 35 40.32 47.91 38.39
CA SER A 35 40.61 48.25 36.98
C SER A 35 40.20 47.19 35.95
N THR A 36 39.03 47.33 35.30
CA THR A 36 38.89 46.84 33.94
C THR A 36 37.44 46.94 33.40
N LYS A 37 36.83 48.11 33.39
CA LYS A 37 35.67 48.34 32.53
C LYS A 37 36.02 48.31 31.03
N GLN A 38 37.25 48.60 30.65
CA GLN A 38 37.68 48.66 29.24
C GLN A 38 38.07 47.29 28.66
N GLU A 39 38.62 46.33 29.45
CA GLU A 39 38.96 44.98 28.94
C GLU A 39 37.74 44.07 28.79
N THR A 40 36.75 44.20 29.67
CA THR A 40 35.49 43.45 29.56
C THR A 40 34.70 43.85 28.32
N PHE A 41 34.73 45.14 27.94
CA PHE A 41 34.06 45.65 26.75
C PHE A 41 34.70 45.09 25.46
N LYS A 42 36.01 45.09 25.35
CA LYS A 42 36.79 44.54 24.22
C LYS A 42 36.63 43.00 24.08
N THR A 43 36.50 42.28 25.20
CA THR A 43 36.30 40.84 25.18
C THR A 43 34.87 40.47 24.74
N THR A 44 33.87 41.25 25.13
CA THR A 44 32.47 41.06 24.72
C THR A 44 32.28 41.40 23.25
N GLU A 45 32.93 42.42 22.74
CA GLU A 45 32.93 42.78 21.33
C GLU A 45 33.56 41.69 20.44
N LYS A 46 34.73 41.15 20.83
CA LYS A 46 35.35 40.01 20.11
C LYS A 46 34.54 38.72 20.17
N ILE A 47 33.78 38.47 21.24
CA ILE A 47 32.90 37.31 21.34
C ILE A 47 31.64 37.52 20.43
N SER A 48 31.15 38.75 20.33
CA SER A 48 30.05 39.11 19.43
C SER A 48 30.46 38.97 17.95
N GLU A 49 31.61 39.51 17.57
CA GLU A 49 32.14 39.39 16.20
C GLU A 49 32.38 37.92 15.80
N ASN A 50 32.91 37.09 16.70
CA ASN A 50 33.12 35.66 16.42
C ASN A 50 31.81 34.87 16.31
N LYS A 51 30.74 35.34 16.96
CA LYS A 51 29.42 34.75 16.89
C LYS A 51 28.70 35.11 15.59
N GLU A 52 28.86 36.37 15.13
CA GLU A 52 28.32 36.80 13.83
C GLU A 52 29.07 36.16 12.67
N GLU A 53 30.39 36.01 12.74
CA GLU A 53 31.17 35.33 11.72
C GLU A 53 30.82 33.85 11.61
N LYS A 54 30.60 33.15 12.74
CA LYS A 54 30.08 31.77 12.74
C LYS A 54 28.69 31.68 12.15
N LEU A 55 27.79 32.63 12.42
CA LEU A 55 26.44 32.67 11.82
C LEU A 55 26.50 32.88 10.31
N ARG A 56 27.39 33.77 9.84
CA ARG A 56 27.63 33.99 8.40
C ARG A 56 28.20 32.77 7.70
N ILE A 57 29.09 32.03 8.34
CA ILE A 57 29.65 30.76 7.80
C ILE A 57 28.54 29.70 7.72
N ILE A 58 27.70 29.54 8.75
CA ILE A 58 26.58 28.60 8.75
C ILE A 58 25.56 28.95 7.64
N GLN A 59 25.28 30.24 7.48
CA GLN A 59 24.36 30.71 6.44
C GLN A 59 24.89 30.46 5.02
N LYS A 60 26.19 30.77 4.78
CA LYS A 60 26.84 30.46 3.48
C LYS A 60 26.94 28.96 3.21
N THR A 61 27.13 28.13 4.23
CA THR A 61 27.14 26.68 4.05
C THR A 61 25.76 26.15 3.69
N SER A 62 24.71 26.66 4.33
CA SER A 62 23.32 26.32 4.01
C SER A 62 22.91 26.77 2.60
N GLU A 63 23.34 27.95 2.17
CA GLU A 63 23.09 28.44 0.81
C GLU A 63 23.82 27.58 -0.26
N ALA A 64 25.09 27.19 0.03
CA ALA A 64 25.86 26.31 -0.83
C ALA A 64 25.27 24.89 -0.92
N GLU A 65 24.77 24.34 0.19
CA GLU A 65 24.07 23.05 0.20
C GLU A 65 22.75 23.10 -0.59
N GLN A 66 22.06 24.23 -0.55
CA GLN A 66 20.84 24.47 -1.31
C GLN A 66 21.10 24.63 -2.81
N GLU A 67 22.21 25.30 -3.18
CA GLU A 67 22.67 25.39 -4.57
C GLU A 67 23.13 24.05 -5.14
N ILE A 68 23.86 23.24 -4.35
CA ILE A 68 24.25 21.87 -4.73
C ILE A 68 23.02 20.98 -4.90
N SER A 69 22.04 21.10 -4.02
CA SER A 69 20.76 20.37 -4.14
C SER A 69 20.01 20.75 -5.41
N ASN A 70 19.93 22.04 -5.70
CA ASN A 70 19.27 22.55 -6.90
C ASN A 70 20.03 22.19 -8.20
N ALA A 71 21.38 22.19 -8.17
CA ALA A 71 22.22 21.75 -9.28
C ALA A 71 22.06 20.24 -9.54
N ASN A 72 22.05 19.41 -8.50
CA ASN A 72 21.81 17.98 -8.61
C ASN A 72 20.39 17.67 -9.14
N GLN A 73 19.40 18.49 -8.77
CA GLN A 73 18.05 18.38 -9.30
C GLN A 73 17.97 18.78 -10.78
N LYS A 74 18.73 19.81 -11.21
CA LYS A 74 18.83 20.20 -12.63
C LYS A 74 19.59 19.16 -13.45
N VAL A 75 20.64 18.53 -12.92
CA VAL A 75 21.38 17.46 -13.61
C VAL A 75 20.51 16.23 -13.77
N SER A 76 19.76 15.81 -12.73
CA SER A 76 18.81 14.69 -12.84
C SER A 76 17.66 14.95 -13.81
N ILE A 77 17.21 16.21 -13.95
CA ILE A 77 16.21 16.61 -14.94
C ILE A 77 16.81 16.60 -16.36
N SER A 78 18.09 17.01 -16.52
CA SER A 78 18.75 16.99 -17.82
C SER A 78 19.12 15.58 -18.30
N GLU A 79 19.48 14.68 -17.38
CA GLU A 79 19.73 13.26 -17.69
C GLU A 79 18.42 12.54 -18.04
N ALA A 80 17.32 12.80 -17.32
CA ALA A 80 15.99 12.32 -17.66
C ALA A 80 15.53 12.80 -19.05
N SER A 81 15.85 14.06 -19.40
CA SER A 81 15.54 14.62 -20.73
C SER A 81 16.39 14.06 -21.86
N GLN A 82 17.63 13.62 -21.58
CA GLN A 82 18.48 12.98 -22.58
C GLN A 82 18.13 11.50 -22.83
N ASP A 83 17.65 10.78 -21.82
CA ASP A 83 17.10 9.44 -21.98
C ASP A 83 15.77 9.44 -22.75
N ASP A 84 14.95 10.48 -22.58
CA ASP A 84 13.72 10.70 -23.35
C ASP A 84 13.99 10.97 -24.85
N LEU A 85 15.12 11.62 -25.19
CA LEU A 85 15.55 11.88 -26.58
C LEU A 85 16.12 10.63 -27.27
N ARG A 86 16.64 9.66 -26.50
CA ARG A 86 17.15 8.39 -27.02
C ARG A 86 16.09 7.35 -27.31
N ASN A 87 14.87 7.54 -26.79
CA ASN A 87 13.76 6.57 -26.94
C ASN A 87 12.42 7.28 -27.16
N PRO A 88 12.11 7.77 -28.38
CA PRO A 88 10.91 8.57 -28.68
C PRO A 88 9.56 7.83 -28.45
N GLY A 89 9.59 6.55 -28.04
CA GLY A 89 8.41 5.75 -27.67
C GLY A 89 8.06 5.76 -26.17
N ASN A 90 8.85 6.38 -25.30
CA ASN A 90 8.66 6.31 -23.84
C ASN A 90 8.16 7.66 -23.29
N ASN A 91 7.01 8.11 -23.76
CA ASN A 91 6.31 9.25 -23.19
C ASN A 91 5.73 8.88 -21.83
N SER A 92 6.27 9.48 -20.79
CA SER A 92 5.89 9.45 -19.36
C SER A 92 6.51 8.30 -18.56
N GLY A 93 7.06 8.61 -17.38
CA GLY A 93 7.56 7.69 -16.37
C GLY A 93 6.52 6.72 -15.78
N ARG A 94 5.51 6.34 -16.58
CA ARG A 94 4.43 5.41 -16.26
C ARG A 94 4.92 3.97 -16.40
N ASN A 95 4.90 3.22 -15.31
CA ASN A 95 5.24 1.80 -15.32
C ASN A 95 4.01 0.93 -15.68
N TYR A 96 3.94 0.47 -16.93
CA TYR A 96 2.85 -0.38 -17.42
C TYR A 96 2.79 -1.76 -16.77
N GLY A 97 3.90 -2.26 -16.20
CA GLY A 97 3.89 -3.48 -15.39
C GLY A 97 3.08 -3.30 -14.12
N ILE A 98 3.20 -2.16 -13.44
CA ILE A 98 2.38 -1.84 -12.25
C ILE A 98 0.91 -1.71 -12.63
N ASP A 99 0.59 -1.12 -13.77
CA ASP A 99 -0.79 -1.05 -14.26
C ASP A 99 -1.35 -2.43 -14.63
N ALA A 100 -0.51 -3.32 -15.19
CA ALA A 100 -0.88 -4.72 -15.42
C ALA A 100 -1.14 -5.46 -14.08
N LEU A 101 -0.33 -5.17 -13.04
CA LEU A 101 -0.58 -5.74 -11.71
C LEU A 101 -1.91 -5.27 -11.11
N ARG A 102 -2.33 -4.02 -11.32
CA ARG A 102 -3.67 -3.55 -10.91
C ARG A 102 -4.78 -4.37 -11.55
N MET A 103 -4.67 -4.64 -12.85
CA MET A 103 -5.63 -5.46 -13.58
C MET A 103 -5.65 -6.89 -13.06
N LEU A 104 -4.46 -7.50 -12.90
CA LEU A 104 -4.34 -8.86 -12.36
C LEU A 104 -4.88 -8.94 -10.93
N ALA A 105 -4.51 -8.02 -10.05
CA ALA A 105 -4.99 -8.01 -8.66
C ALA A 105 -6.51 -7.88 -8.58
N MET A 106 -7.14 -7.09 -9.48
CA MET A 106 -8.60 -7.03 -9.55
C MET A 106 -9.20 -8.33 -10.07
N PHE A 107 -8.58 -8.96 -11.05
CA PHE A 107 -9.00 -10.29 -11.52
C PHE A 107 -8.92 -11.34 -10.40
N MET A 108 -7.82 -11.33 -9.63
CA MET A 108 -7.66 -12.19 -8.45
C MET A 108 -8.78 -11.93 -7.42
N ILE A 109 -9.17 -10.68 -7.18
CA ILE A 109 -10.31 -10.35 -6.29
C ILE A 109 -11.62 -10.96 -6.82
N VAL A 110 -11.86 -10.93 -8.12
CA VAL A 110 -13.05 -11.58 -8.69
C VAL A 110 -13.01 -13.09 -8.49
N ILE A 111 -11.83 -13.73 -8.64
CA ILE A 111 -11.65 -15.16 -8.33
C ILE A 111 -12.04 -15.47 -6.89
N LEU A 112 -11.50 -14.70 -5.90
CA LEU A 112 -11.84 -14.87 -4.48
C LEU A 112 -13.35 -14.78 -4.25
N HIS A 113 -14.02 -13.87 -4.95
CA HIS A 113 -15.46 -13.66 -4.80
C HIS A 113 -16.29 -14.77 -5.45
N VAL A 114 -15.85 -15.34 -6.58
CA VAL A 114 -16.47 -16.53 -7.17
C VAL A 114 -16.30 -17.75 -6.26
N LEU A 115 -15.09 -17.93 -5.71
CA LEU A 115 -14.80 -19.06 -4.83
C LEU A 115 -15.61 -19.00 -3.53
N LYS A 116 -15.64 -17.85 -2.87
CA LYS A 116 -16.26 -17.69 -1.55
C LYS A 116 -17.74 -17.34 -1.65
N GLN A 117 -18.09 -16.17 -2.19
CA GLN A 117 -19.47 -15.71 -2.26
C GLN A 117 -20.28 -16.52 -3.28
N GLY A 118 -19.64 -16.90 -4.39
CA GLY A 118 -20.24 -17.80 -5.38
C GLY A 118 -20.51 -19.22 -4.87
N GLY A 119 -19.95 -19.59 -3.70
CA GLY A 119 -20.27 -20.83 -3.00
C GLY A 119 -19.43 -22.03 -3.42
N VAL A 120 -18.43 -21.88 -4.30
CA VAL A 120 -17.62 -23.01 -4.78
C VAL A 120 -16.94 -23.75 -3.63
N LEU A 121 -16.31 -23.00 -2.70
CA LEU A 121 -15.65 -23.58 -1.52
C LEU A 121 -16.63 -24.30 -0.58
N GLU A 122 -17.87 -23.83 -0.50
CA GLU A 122 -18.90 -24.45 0.35
C GLU A 122 -19.58 -25.64 -0.37
N GLY A 123 -19.54 -25.68 -1.71
CA GLY A 123 -20.06 -26.76 -2.52
C GLY A 123 -19.16 -28.00 -2.56
N ALA A 124 -17.88 -27.82 -2.31
CA ALA A 124 -16.89 -28.88 -2.32
C ALA A 124 -16.79 -29.62 -0.97
N ARG A 125 -16.62 -30.93 -1.01
CA ARG A 125 -16.39 -31.75 0.19
C ARG A 125 -15.00 -31.47 0.74
N ALA A 126 -14.90 -31.15 2.02
CA ALA A 126 -13.62 -30.90 2.69
C ALA A 126 -12.60 -32.03 2.42
N LEU A 127 -11.34 -31.66 2.24
CA LEU A 127 -10.21 -32.54 1.94
C LEU A 127 -10.34 -33.35 0.62
N SER A 128 -11.32 -33.03 -0.23
CA SER A 128 -11.38 -33.61 -1.57
C SER A 128 -10.43 -32.90 -2.54
N PRO A 129 -10.00 -33.53 -3.64
CA PRO A 129 -9.08 -32.91 -4.59
C PRO A 129 -9.56 -31.59 -5.17
N GLN A 130 -10.87 -31.45 -5.45
CA GLN A 130 -11.47 -30.21 -5.90
C GLN A 130 -11.45 -29.13 -4.82
N TYR A 131 -11.80 -29.47 -3.58
CA TYR A 131 -11.72 -28.56 -2.45
C TYR A 131 -10.31 -28.00 -2.26
N GLU A 132 -9.30 -28.86 -2.33
CA GLU A 132 -7.90 -28.44 -2.19
C GLU A 132 -7.42 -27.59 -3.38
N ALA A 133 -7.88 -27.88 -4.59
CA ALA A 133 -7.58 -27.09 -5.77
C ALA A 133 -8.23 -25.69 -5.68
N ALA A 134 -9.48 -25.60 -5.25
CA ALA A 134 -10.17 -24.33 -5.00
C ALA A 134 -9.45 -23.49 -3.93
N TRP A 135 -9.02 -24.11 -2.82
CA TRP A 135 -8.28 -23.40 -1.77
C TRP A 135 -6.86 -23.00 -2.19
N LEU A 136 -6.20 -23.78 -3.03
CA LEU A 136 -4.92 -23.37 -3.60
C LEU A 136 -5.09 -22.12 -4.49
N LEU A 137 -6.15 -22.09 -5.30
CA LEU A 137 -6.49 -20.93 -6.12
C LEU A 137 -6.86 -19.70 -5.26
N GLU A 138 -7.68 -19.90 -4.21
CA GLU A 138 -8.00 -18.86 -3.21
C GLU A 138 -6.72 -18.29 -2.60
N THR A 139 -5.83 -19.14 -2.11
CA THR A 139 -4.59 -18.73 -1.45
C THR A 139 -3.65 -17.99 -2.39
N ALA A 140 -3.52 -18.46 -3.63
CA ALA A 140 -2.72 -17.77 -4.65
C ALA A 140 -3.28 -16.36 -4.95
N ALA A 141 -4.59 -16.20 -4.98
CA ALA A 141 -5.24 -14.92 -5.25
C ALA A 141 -5.29 -13.97 -4.03
N PHE A 142 -5.16 -14.47 -2.81
CA PHE A 142 -5.47 -13.71 -1.59
C PHE A 142 -4.57 -12.49 -1.35
N CYS A 143 -3.36 -12.46 -1.89
CA CYS A 143 -2.44 -11.32 -1.78
C CYS A 143 -2.86 -10.08 -2.60
N ALA A 144 -3.93 -10.16 -3.39
CA ALA A 144 -4.37 -9.11 -4.33
C ALA A 144 -4.60 -7.75 -3.67
N VAL A 145 -5.26 -7.69 -2.51
CA VAL A 145 -5.52 -6.45 -1.77
C VAL A 145 -4.22 -5.82 -1.29
N ASN A 146 -3.27 -6.63 -0.82
CA ASN A 146 -1.95 -6.15 -0.41
C ASN A 146 -1.19 -5.53 -1.59
N CYS A 147 -1.31 -6.10 -2.79
CA CYS A 147 -0.75 -5.51 -4.01
C CYS A 147 -1.31 -4.10 -4.26
N TYR A 148 -2.64 -3.87 -4.10
CA TYR A 148 -3.23 -2.55 -4.25
C TYR A 148 -2.70 -1.53 -3.24
N GLY A 149 -2.53 -1.92 -1.97
CA GLY A 149 -1.95 -1.06 -0.94
C GLY A 149 -0.50 -0.68 -1.26
N ILE A 150 0.33 -1.65 -1.66
CA ILE A 150 1.74 -1.44 -2.04
C ILE A 150 1.83 -0.54 -3.29
N ILE A 151 1.00 -0.78 -4.32
CA ILE A 151 0.92 0.07 -5.52
C ILE A 151 0.58 1.50 -5.15
N SER A 152 -0.39 1.70 -4.24
CA SER A 152 -0.82 3.03 -3.80
C SER A 152 0.33 3.82 -3.17
N GLY A 153 1.14 3.18 -2.31
CA GLY A 153 2.31 3.81 -1.71
C GLY A 153 3.44 4.08 -2.71
N TYR A 154 3.72 3.11 -3.58
CA TYR A 154 4.77 3.24 -4.59
C TYR A 154 4.51 4.39 -5.57
N VAL A 155 3.26 4.57 -5.99
CA VAL A 155 2.86 5.65 -6.91
C VAL A 155 2.61 6.96 -6.16
N GLY A 156 2.06 6.88 -4.94
CA GLY A 156 1.60 8.03 -4.18
C GLY A 156 2.71 8.85 -3.53
N VAL A 157 3.89 8.25 -3.24
CA VAL A 157 4.98 8.95 -2.54
C VAL A 157 5.55 10.13 -3.34
N ASP A 158 5.61 10.00 -4.68
CA ASP A 158 6.04 11.06 -5.61
C ASP A 158 4.86 11.82 -6.23
N GLY A 159 3.63 11.35 -5.97
CA GLY A 159 2.42 11.91 -6.52
C GLY A 159 2.05 13.25 -5.87
N LYS A 160 1.44 14.15 -6.67
CA LYS A 160 0.81 15.36 -6.11
C LYS A 160 -0.47 14.98 -5.37
N TYR A 161 -0.58 15.41 -4.12
CA TYR A 161 -1.81 15.28 -3.36
C TYR A 161 -2.87 16.22 -3.93
N ARG A 162 -4.01 15.69 -4.38
CA ARG A 162 -5.10 16.46 -4.98
C ARG A 162 -6.44 15.96 -4.47
N PHE A 163 -7.25 16.86 -3.95
CA PHE A 163 -8.61 16.52 -3.50
C PHE A 163 -9.52 16.06 -4.65
N SER A 164 -9.29 16.56 -5.87
CA SER A 164 -10.03 16.11 -7.06
C SER A 164 -9.92 14.60 -7.29
N ASN A 165 -8.82 13.95 -6.90
CA ASN A 165 -8.64 12.51 -7.07
C ASN A 165 -9.61 11.72 -6.18
N ILE A 166 -9.72 12.08 -4.90
CA ILE A 166 -10.63 11.38 -3.99
C ILE A 166 -12.09 11.75 -4.28
N ALA A 167 -12.36 12.98 -4.68
CA ALA A 167 -13.70 13.40 -5.10
C ALA A 167 -14.17 12.65 -6.35
N LEU A 168 -13.29 12.47 -7.35
CA LEU A 168 -13.60 11.67 -8.55
C LEU A 168 -13.87 10.20 -8.19
N LEU A 169 -13.05 9.63 -7.28
CA LEU A 169 -13.24 8.26 -6.81
C LEU A 169 -14.57 8.13 -6.05
N TRP A 170 -14.90 9.08 -5.18
CA TRP A 170 -16.17 9.12 -4.45
C TRP A 170 -17.38 9.24 -5.38
N LEU A 171 -17.32 10.12 -6.38
CA LEU A 171 -18.39 10.24 -7.38
C LEU A 171 -18.59 8.94 -8.19
N ARG A 172 -17.50 8.24 -8.51
CA ARG A 172 -17.59 6.93 -9.15
C ARG A 172 -18.31 5.91 -8.25
N VAL A 173 -17.98 5.88 -6.96
CA VAL A 173 -18.66 5.01 -6.00
C VAL A 173 -20.13 5.34 -5.90
N VAL A 174 -20.48 6.62 -5.71
CA VAL A 174 -21.88 7.08 -5.63
C VAL A 174 -22.65 6.77 -6.90
N PHE A 175 -22.04 6.92 -8.07
CA PHE A 175 -22.66 6.54 -9.35
C PHE A 175 -23.10 5.07 -9.37
N TYR A 176 -22.23 4.17 -8.93
CA TYR A 176 -22.56 2.74 -8.89
C TYR A 176 -23.52 2.40 -7.77
N THR A 177 -23.37 2.97 -6.58
CA THR A 177 -24.28 2.66 -5.47
C THR A 177 -25.69 3.11 -5.77
N LEU A 178 -25.89 4.33 -6.27
CA LEU A 178 -27.19 4.84 -6.63
C LEU A 178 -27.75 4.16 -7.90
N GLY A 179 -26.91 3.99 -8.93
CA GLY A 179 -27.32 3.43 -10.21
C GLY A 179 -27.79 1.97 -10.09
N ILE A 180 -27.02 1.12 -9.39
CA ILE A 180 -27.39 -0.28 -9.17
C ILE A 180 -28.63 -0.36 -8.27
N THR A 181 -28.71 0.44 -7.20
CA THR A 181 -29.88 0.48 -6.34
C THR A 181 -31.14 0.89 -7.13
N ALA A 182 -31.03 1.88 -8.03
CA ALA A 182 -32.14 2.30 -8.89
C ALA A 182 -32.55 1.19 -9.87
N ILE A 183 -31.62 0.47 -10.49
CA ILE A 183 -31.89 -0.67 -11.36
C ILE A 183 -32.66 -1.75 -10.58
N PHE A 184 -32.22 -2.12 -9.39
CA PHE A 184 -32.93 -3.08 -8.55
C PHE A 184 -34.31 -2.57 -8.14
N TRP A 185 -34.46 -1.29 -7.81
CA TRP A 185 -35.75 -0.71 -7.48
C TRP A 185 -36.76 -0.79 -8.63
N ILE A 186 -36.31 -0.72 -9.90
CA ILE A 186 -37.19 -0.83 -11.07
C ILE A 186 -37.54 -2.30 -11.37
N PHE A 187 -36.56 -3.22 -11.30
CA PHE A 187 -36.73 -4.60 -11.78
C PHE A 187 -36.98 -5.63 -10.66
N ALA A 188 -36.65 -5.30 -9.43
CA ALA A 188 -36.77 -6.18 -8.25
C ALA A 188 -37.00 -5.33 -6.99
N PRO A 189 -38.13 -4.57 -6.94
CA PRO A 189 -38.38 -3.58 -5.88
C PRO A 189 -38.45 -4.18 -4.47
N GLU A 190 -38.78 -5.47 -4.36
CA GLU A 190 -38.84 -6.20 -3.09
C GLU A 190 -37.52 -6.24 -2.33
N TYR A 191 -36.37 -6.03 -3.01
CA TYR A 191 -35.03 -6.00 -2.40
C TYR A 191 -34.58 -4.59 -2.02
N VAL A 192 -35.32 -3.55 -2.36
CA VAL A 192 -34.90 -2.16 -2.20
C VAL A 192 -35.84 -1.37 -1.31
N GLY A 193 -35.42 -1.14 -0.07
CA GLY A 193 -36.12 -0.27 0.88
C GLY A 193 -35.33 1.00 1.22
N VAL A 194 -35.79 1.73 2.21
CA VAL A 194 -35.16 2.97 2.71
C VAL A 194 -33.71 2.75 3.13
N LYS A 195 -33.40 1.57 3.71
CA LYS A 195 -32.04 1.21 4.12
C LYS A 195 -31.07 1.17 2.94
N GLN A 196 -31.47 0.55 1.82
CA GLN A 196 -30.63 0.45 0.63
C GLN A 196 -30.37 1.81 0.01
N TRP A 197 -31.37 2.68 -0.07
CA TRP A 197 -31.21 4.05 -0.56
C TRP A 197 -30.29 4.88 0.35
N ARG A 198 -30.48 4.81 1.67
CA ARG A 198 -29.59 5.48 2.63
C ARG A 198 -28.14 5.01 2.47
N ASN A 199 -27.92 3.71 2.35
CA ASN A 199 -26.59 3.14 2.18
C ASN A 199 -25.96 3.59 0.85
N ALA A 200 -26.75 3.63 -0.23
CA ALA A 200 -26.28 4.09 -1.53
C ALA A 200 -25.87 5.58 -1.54
N MET A 201 -26.57 6.42 -0.77
CA MET A 201 -26.26 7.85 -0.64
C MET A 201 -25.02 8.11 0.23
N PHE A 202 -24.77 7.27 1.23
CA PHE A 202 -23.66 7.47 2.20
C PHE A 202 -22.71 6.25 2.26
N PRO A 203 -22.10 5.84 1.13
CA PRO A 203 -21.38 4.57 1.02
C PRO A 203 -20.16 4.45 1.94
N VAL A 204 -19.53 5.57 2.33
CA VAL A 204 -18.41 5.59 3.29
C VAL A 204 -18.90 5.35 4.72
N MET A 205 -19.95 6.08 5.14
CA MET A 205 -20.48 6.01 6.51
C MET A 205 -21.16 4.67 6.81
N THR A 206 -21.68 4.01 5.79
CA THR A 206 -22.35 2.72 5.91
C THR A 206 -21.45 1.52 5.55
N GLU A 207 -20.15 1.75 5.37
CA GLU A 207 -19.15 0.74 5.00
C GLU A 207 -19.58 -0.14 3.82
N GLN A 208 -20.29 0.44 2.83
CA GLN A 208 -20.84 -0.32 1.71
C GLN A 208 -19.77 -1.06 0.91
N TYR A 209 -18.57 -0.49 0.84
CA TYR A 209 -17.37 -1.10 0.28
C TYR A 209 -16.21 -0.90 1.26
N TRP A 210 -15.89 -1.92 2.02
CA TRP A 210 -14.86 -1.84 3.05
C TRP A 210 -13.51 -1.29 2.54
N TYR A 211 -13.07 -1.75 1.35
CA TYR A 211 -11.79 -1.30 0.78
C TYR A 211 -11.83 0.19 0.42
N PHE A 212 -12.93 0.64 -0.19
CA PHE A 212 -13.10 2.07 -0.50
C PHE A 212 -13.14 2.92 0.77
N THR A 213 -13.87 2.49 1.80
CA THR A 213 -13.95 3.19 3.10
C THR A 213 -12.57 3.28 3.76
N ALA A 214 -11.82 2.17 3.78
CA ALA A 214 -10.46 2.15 4.32
C ALA A 214 -9.49 3.02 3.49
N TYR A 215 -9.58 2.98 2.17
CA TYR A 215 -8.78 3.80 1.26
C TYR A 215 -9.14 5.29 1.39
N PHE A 216 -10.43 5.62 1.52
CA PHE A 216 -10.90 6.99 1.73
C PHE A 216 -10.29 7.58 3.01
N ALA A 217 -10.32 6.84 4.12
CA ALA A 217 -9.66 7.27 5.35
C ALA A 217 -8.14 7.42 5.16
N MET A 218 -7.46 6.42 4.57
CA MET A 218 -6.02 6.47 4.30
C MET A 218 -5.62 7.69 3.47
N PHE A 219 -6.45 8.10 2.51
CA PHE A 219 -6.16 9.24 1.62
C PHE A 219 -5.82 10.51 2.41
N PHE A 220 -6.55 10.81 3.48
CA PHE A 220 -6.29 12.00 4.30
C PHE A 220 -5.02 11.90 5.14
N PHE A 221 -4.49 10.69 5.36
CA PHE A 221 -3.20 10.48 6.00
C PHE A 221 -2.02 10.46 5.03
N MET A 222 -2.24 10.39 3.71
CA MET A 222 -1.15 10.33 2.72
C MET A 222 -0.12 11.46 2.84
N PRO A 223 -0.48 12.74 3.09
CA PRO A 223 0.51 13.80 3.29
C PRO A 223 1.46 13.52 4.46
N MET A 224 0.94 13.02 5.59
CA MET A 224 1.74 12.65 6.75
C MET A 224 2.65 11.45 6.45
N LEU A 225 2.11 10.41 5.80
CA LEU A 225 2.87 9.23 5.41
C LEU A 225 4.00 9.59 4.43
N ASN A 226 3.72 10.47 3.46
CA ASN A 226 4.72 10.97 2.52
C ASN A 226 5.77 11.84 3.20
N SER A 227 5.39 12.66 4.18
CA SER A 227 6.34 13.44 4.98
C SER A 227 7.27 12.51 5.78
N ALA A 228 6.73 11.50 6.43
CA ALA A 228 7.52 10.49 7.13
C ALA A 228 8.51 9.78 6.17
N LEU A 229 8.02 9.35 5.00
CA LEU A 229 8.86 8.70 3.98
C LEU A 229 9.98 9.64 3.49
N ARG A 230 9.73 10.94 3.31
CA ARG A 230 10.73 11.90 2.82
C ARG A 230 11.77 12.28 3.87
N ASN A 231 11.35 12.50 5.11
CA ASN A 231 12.19 13.10 6.15
C ASN A 231 12.95 12.07 7.00
N LEU A 232 12.43 10.84 7.15
CA LEU A 232 13.12 9.81 7.91
C LEU A 232 14.27 9.17 7.12
N SER A 233 15.33 8.79 7.82
CA SER A 233 16.46 8.06 7.24
C SER A 233 16.02 6.65 6.78
N ARG A 234 16.75 6.06 5.83
CA ARG A 234 16.53 4.67 5.40
C ARG A 234 16.49 3.69 6.59
N LYS A 235 17.44 3.86 7.53
CA LYS A 235 17.59 2.99 8.71
C LYS A 235 16.36 3.13 9.63
N THR A 236 16.02 4.36 10.00
CA THR A 236 14.89 4.65 10.90
C THR A 236 13.58 4.16 10.31
N MET A 237 13.31 4.48 9.02
CA MET A 237 12.09 4.04 8.33
C MET A 237 12.02 2.51 8.21
N GLY A 238 13.14 1.85 7.92
CA GLY A 238 13.22 0.39 7.87
C GLY A 238 12.92 -0.26 9.22
N GLN A 239 13.50 0.27 10.31
CA GLN A 239 13.23 -0.21 11.67
C GLN A 239 11.75 -0.03 12.07
N MET A 240 11.15 1.12 11.74
CA MET A 240 9.72 1.35 11.95
C MET A 240 8.86 0.35 11.17
N LEU A 241 9.16 0.10 9.90
CA LEU A 241 8.41 -0.87 9.09
C LEU A 241 8.52 -2.28 9.66
N ILE A 242 9.72 -2.71 10.10
CA ILE A 242 9.90 -4.02 10.74
C ILE A 242 9.06 -4.09 12.02
N ALA A 243 9.08 -3.07 12.87
CA ALA A 243 8.28 -3.03 14.08
C ALA A 243 6.77 -3.09 13.77
N LEU A 244 6.30 -2.32 12.77
CA LEU A 244 4.90 -2.35 12.33
C LEU A 244 4.50 -3.73 11.80
N ILE A 245 5.36 -4.40 11.01
CA ILE A 245 5.09 -5.75 10.51
C ILE A 245 5.04 -6.76 11.68
N ILE A 246 5.96 -6.67 12.64
CA ILE A 246 5.93 -7.56 13.81
C ILE A 246 4.63 -7.36 14.59
N ILE A 247 4.28 -6.13 14.93
CA ILE A 247 3.14 -5.79 15.80
C ILE A 247 1.80 -6.07 15.10
N PHE A 248 1.67 -5.71 13.82
CA PHE A 248 0.37 -5.73 13.11
C PHE A 248 0.20 -6.90 12.15
N SER A 249 1.24 -7.71 11.93
CA SER A 249 1.19 -8.89 11.06
C SER A 249 1.59 -10.15 11.81
N VAL A 250 2.84 -10.23 12.29
CA VAL A 250 3.39 -11.47 12.87
C VAL A 250 2.68 -11.85 14.18
N LEU A 251 2.62 -10.92 15.16
CA LEU A 251 2.04 -11.21 16.47
C LEU A 251 0.54 -11.55 16.42
N PRO A 252 -0.32 -10.81 15.69
CA PRO A 252 -1.74 -11.18 15.58
C PRO A 252 -1.97 -12.56 14.99
N VAL A 253 -1.18 -12.96 13.98
CA VAL A 253 -1.29 -14.29 13.36
C VAL A 253 -0.81 -15.38 14.31
N ILE A 254 0.33 -15.21 15.00
CA ILE A 254 0.87 -16.20 15.95
C ILE A 254 -0.10 -16.40 17.14
N PHE A 255 -0.51 -15.30 17.78
CA PHE A 255 -1.34 -15.36 18.97
C PHE A 255 -2.84 -15.53 18.70
N ASN A 256 -3.28 -15.40 17.45
CA ASN A 256 -4.69 -15.38 17.06
C ASN A 256 -5.49 -14.35 17.85
N ARG A 257 -4.98 -13.13 17.93
CA ARG A 257 -5.60 -12.02 18.63
C ARG A 257 -5.51 -10.77 17.77
N ASP A 258 -6.51 -9.93 17.86
CA ASP A 258 -6.57 -8.64 17.18
C ASP A 258 -6.72 -7.49 18.19
N PRO A 259 -5.68 -7.18 18.98
CA PRO A 259 -5.74 -6.15 20.03
C PRO A 259 -5.88 -4.73 19.46
N PHE A 260 -5.61 -4.54 18.18
CA PHE A 260 -5.61 -3.24 17.50
C PHE A 260 -6.80 -3.04 16.56
N ILE A 261 -7.75 -3.98 16.56
CA ILE A 261 -8.96 -3.94 15.72
C ILE A 261 -8.62 -3.78 14.23
N ILE A 262 -7.61 -4.54 13.77
CA ILE A 262 -7.16 -4.51 12.37
C ILE A 262 -8.13 -5.28 11.47
N LYS A 263 -9.03 -6.11 12.06
CA LYS A 263 -10.01 -6.93 11.34
C LYS A 263 -9.36 -7.79 10.25
N ALA A 264 -8.30 -8.54 10.59
CA ALA A 264 -7.54 -9.38 9.65
C ALA A 264 -7.01 -8.61 8.40
N GLY A 265 -6.87 -7.29 8.50
CA GLY A 265 -6.41 -6.41 7.42
C GLY A 265 -7.52 -5.62 6.71
N TYR A 266 -8.77 -5.81 7.08
CA TYR A 266 -9.91 -5.02 6.57
C TYR A 266 -9.99 -3.64 7.25
N SER A 267 -8.88 -2.89 7.24
CA SER A 267 -8.77 -1.61 7.97
C SER A 267 -7.89 -0.59 7.24
N ALA A 268 -8.14 0.68 7.51
CA ALA A 268 -7.32 1.78 7.01
C ALA A 268 -5.88 1.69 7.52
N LEU A 269 -5.69 1.25 8.77
CA LEU A 269 -4.35 1.10 9.38
C LEU A 269 -3.49 0.11 8.59
N TRP A 270 -4.06 -1.04 8.19
CA TRP A 270 -3.33 -2.00 7.36
C TRP A 270 -2.97 -1.41 5.99
N LEU A 271 -3.89 -0.70 5.35
CA LEU A 271 -3.60 -0.02 4.08
C LEU A 271 -2.49 1.04 4.22
N MET A 272 -2.43 1.78 5.35
CA MET A 272 -1.35 2.73 5.62
C MET A 272 0.01 2.03 5.75
N ILE A 273 0.06 0.86 6.40
CA ILE A 273 1.29 0.06 6.50
C ILE A 273 1.74 -0.39 5.11
N LEU A 274 0.82 -0.91 4.29
CA LEU A 274 1.12 -1.31 2.91
C LEU A 274 1.57 -0.11 2.06
N TYR A 275 0.97 1.06 2.25
CA TYR A 275 1.37 2.32 1.62
C TYR A 275 2.82 2.68 1.97
N LEU A 276 3.17 2.62 3.26
CA LEU A 276 4.55 2.87 3.71
C LEU A 276 5.54 1.87 3.10
N ILE A 277 5.19 0.59 3.01
CA ILE A 277 6.01 -0.44 2.35
C ILE A 277 6.22 -0.08 0.86
N GLY A 278 5.16 0.29 0.14
CA GLY A 278 5.24 0.69 -1.26
C GLY A 278 6.13 1.92 -1.48
N GLY A 279 5.96 2.96 -0.66
CA GLY A 279 6.78 4.17 -0.68
C GLY A 279 8.25 3.89 -0.31
N TYR A 280 8.50 2.99 0.64
CA TYR A 280 9.86 2.56 1.01
C TYR A 280 10.55 1.81 -0.14
N ILE A 281 9.84 0.92 -0.84
CA ILE A 281 10.35 0.23 -2.04
C ILE A 281 10.73 1.27 -3.10
N LYS A 282 9.90 2.29 -3.33
CA LYS A 282 10.15 3.34 -4.31
C LYS A 282 11.39 4.16 -3.96
N LYS A 283 11.46 4.62 -2.71
CA LYS A 283 12.52 5.54 -2.27
C LYS A 283 13.89 4.86 -2.16
N TYR A 284 13.93 3.60 -1.71
CA TYR A 284 15.18 2.96 -1.32
C TYR A 284 15.57 1.74 -2.16
N GLY A 285 14.78 1.40 -3.19
CA GLY A 285 15.11 0.32 -4.11
C GLY A 285 15.19 -1.05 -3.44
N LEU A 286 14.27 -1.34 -2.49
CA LEU A 286 14.26 -2.63 -1.79
C LEU A 286 14.06 -3.77 -2.80
N PHE A 287 14.85 -4.85 -2.66
CA PHE A 287 14.84 -6.03 -3.54
C PHE A 287 15.26 -5.79 -5.00
N GLU A 288 15.79 -4.64 -5.39
CA GLU A 288 16.24 -4.38 -6.77
C GLU A 288 17.31 -5.39 -7.26
N LYS A 289 18.19 -5.83 -6.36
CA LYS A 289 19.26 -6.80 -6.69
C LYS A 289 18.79 -8.26 -6.66
N CYS A 290 17.57 -8.56 -6.19
CA CYS A 290 17.05 -9.92 -6.13
C CYS A 290 16.70 -10.42 -7.54
N ARG A 291 17.10 -11.63 -7.90
CA ARG A 291 16.75 -12.22 -9.22
C ARG A 291 15.25 -12.48 -9.30
N THR A 292 14.64 -12.28 -10.47
CA THR A 292 13.21 -12.49 -10.69
C THR A 292 12.79 -13.93 -10.38
N THR A 293 13.65 -14.91 -10.64
CA THR A 293 13.40 -16.33 -10.29
C THR A 293 13.17 -16.53 -8.79
N TRP A 294 13.94 -15.83 -7.93
CA TRP A 294 13.72 -15.89 -6.48
C TRP A 294 12.41 -15.22 -6.04
N LEU A 295 11.98 -14.18 -6.74
CA LEU A 295 10.70 -13.53 -6.48
C LEU A 295 9.53 -14.44 -6.89
N VAL A 296 9.63 -15.13 -8.04
CA VAL A 296 8.63 -16.12 -8.47
C VAL A 296 8.59 -17.28 -7.48
N ALA A 297 9.75 -17.83 -7.13
CA ALA A 297 9.82 -18.89 -6.12
C ALA A 297 9.24 -18.44 -4.76
N GLY A 298 9.56 -17.22 -4.32
CA GLY A 298 9.02 -16.64 -3.10
C GLY A 298 7.49 -16.54 -3.11
N TYR A 299 6.90 -16.06 -4.21
CA TYR A 299 5.44 -16.02 -4.35
C TYR A 299 4.82 -17.40 -4.26
N ILE A 300 5.34 -18.39 -5.00
CA ILE A 300 4.83 -19.76 -5.01
C ILE A 300 4.98 -20.39 -3.62
N ILE A 301 6.15 -20.29 -3.00
CA ILE A 301 6.42 -20.87 -1.67
C ILE A 301 5.47 -20.27 -0.63
N MET A 302 5.23 -18.93 -0.64
CA MET A 302 4.34 -18.30 0.32
C MET A 302 2.87 -18.71 0.14
N ALA A 303 2.42 -18.85 -1.10
CA ALA A 303 1.08 -19.38 -1.39
C ALA A 303 0.95 -20.84 -0.92
N LEU A 304 1.92 -21.68 -1.25
CA LEU A 304 1.93 -23.09 -0.82
C LEU A 304 2.05 -23.24 0.71
N CYS A 305 2.85 -22.39 1.39
CA CYS A 305 2.93 -22.39 2.85
C CYS A 305 1.57 -22.07 3.49
N SER A 306 0.85 -21.06 2.98
CA SER A 306 -0.46 -20.72 3.52
C SER A 306 -1.49 -21.82 3.27
N TRP A 307 -1.53 -22.35 2.05
CA TRP A 307 -2.38 -23.49 1.71
C TRP A 307 -2.03 -24.74 2.52
N GLY A 308 -0.75 -25.10 2.62
CA GLY A 308 -0.30 -26.26 3.39
C GLY A 308 -0.60 -26.15 4.88
N CYS A 309 -0.43 -24.96 5.48
CA CYS A 309 -0.85 -24.73 6.87
C CYS A 309 -2.36 -24.97 7.05
N LYS A 310 -3.19 -24.44 6.13
CA LYS A 310 -4.64 -24.67 6.16
C LYS A 310 -4.95 -26.16 6.04
N TYR A 311 -4.39 -26.84 5.04
CA TYR A 311 -4.59 -28.29 4.83
C TYR A 311 -4.24 -29.10 6.06
N ILE A 312 -3.05 -28.87 6.66
CA ILE A 312 -2.60 -29.59 7.87
C ILE A 312 -3.57 -29.37 9.03
N TYR A 313 -4.03 -28.13 9.25
CA TYR A 313 -4.97 -27.84 10.34
C TYR A 313 -6.32 -28.52 10.13
N GLU A 314 -6.86 -28.54 8.92
CA GLU A 314 -8.12 -29.21 8.62
C GLU A 314 -7.98 -30.74 8.74
N TYR A 315 -6.90 -31.30 8.24
CA TYR A 315 -6.60 -32.73 8.40
C TYR A 315 -6.54 -33.14 9.87
N LEU A 316 -5.77 -32.39 10.68
CA LEU A 316 -5.68 -32.64 12.12
C LEU A 316 -7.00 -32.41 12.86
N GLN A 317 -7.87 -31.52 12.36
CA GLN A 317 -9.19 -31.29 12.93
C GLN A 317 -10.14 -32.46 12.65
N VAL A 318 -10.08 -33.05 11.47
CA VAL A 318 -10.87 -34.26 11.16
C VAL A 318 -10.43 -35.43 12.04
N GLU A 319 -9.12 -35.60 12.24
CA GLU A 319 -8.55 -36.65 13.09
C GLU A 319 -8.83 -36.41 14.59
N ASN A 320 -8.87 -35.16 15.06
CA ASN A 320 -9.01 -34.77 16.47
C ASN A 320 -9.97 -33.61 16.68
N PRO A 321 -11.28 -33.77 16.45
CA PRO A 321 -12.24 -32.66 16.45
C PRO A 321 -12.37 -31.95 17.81
N GLN A 322 -12.06 -32.65 18.91
CA GLN A 322 -12.16 -32.07 20.26
C GLN A 322 -10.95 -31.21 20.67
N LYS A 323 -9.79 -31.37 20.00
CA LYS A 323 -8.53 -30.70 20.42
C LYS A 323 -8.21 -29.47 19.59
N ILE A 324 -8.73 -29.36 18.39
CA ILE A 324 -8.35 -28.32 17.41
C ILE A 324 -9.61 -27.53 17.02
N GLY A 325 -9.67 -26.25 17.42
CA GLY A 325 -10.80 -25.37 17.06
C GLY A 325 -10.75 -24.96 15.59
N ILE A 326 -11.93 -24.85 14.96
CA ILE A 326 -12.18 -24.57 13.53
C ILE A 326 -11.41 -23.34 13.00
N SER A 327 -11.15 -22.35 13.84
CA SER A 327 -10.60 -21.03 13.49
C SER A 327 -9.08 -21.02 13.23
N ARG A 328 -8.37 -22.13 13.30
CA ARG A 328 -6.88 -22.10 13.22
C ARG A 328 -6.30 -22.24 11.82
N GLY A 329 -7.01 -22.91 10.90
CA GLY A 329 -6.54 -23.15 9.54
C GLY A 329 -6.45 -21.86 8.70
N ASP A 330 -7.40 -20.96 8.87
CA ASP A 330 -7.54 -19.75 8.02
C ASP A 330 -6.59 -18.60 8.40
N ARG A 331 -5.80 -18.72 9.46
CA ARG A 331 -4.94 -17.63 9.95
C ARG A 331 -3.91 -17.16 8.96
N MET A 332 -3.32 -18.12 8.21
CA MET A 332 -2.33 -17.81 7.18
C MET A 332 -2.98 -17.25 5.90
N ILE A 333 -4.31 -17.31 5.79
CA ILE A 333 -5.09 -16.78 4.67
C ILE A 333 -5.83 -15.53 5.15
N SER A 334 -5.06 -14.50 5.53
CA SER A 334 -5.55 -13.18 5.91
C SER A 334 -4.64 -12.10 5.33
N TYR A 335 -5.17 -10.90 5.10
CA TYR A 335 -4.37 -9.81 4.51
C TYR A 335 -3.16 -9.44 5.36
N ILE A 336 -3.27 -9.55 6.70
CA ILE A 336 -2.16 -9.30 7.62
C ILE A 336 -1.17 -10.46 7.70
N SER A 337 -1.45 -11.62 7.12
CA SER A 337 -0.53 -12.76 7.19
C SER A 337 0.84 -12.39 6.59
N PRO A 338 1.95 -12.70 7.28
CA PRO A 338 3.29 -12.49 6.74
C PRO A 338 3.49 -13.19 5.39
N THR A 339 2.90 -14.36 5.17
CA THR A 339 2.98 -15.09 3.90
C THR A 339 2.29 -14.32 2.77
N MET A 340 1.08 -13.77 3.02
CA MET A 340 0.36 -12.96 2.05
C MET A 340 1.04 -11.61 1.78
N LEU A 341 1.67 -11.01 2.80
CA LEU A 341 2.45 -9.79 2.63
C LEU A 341 3.68 -10.02 1.75
N VAL A 342 4.45 -11.08 2.02
CA VAL A 342 5.64 -11.44 1.23
C VAL A 342 5.24 -11.82 -0.19
N ALA A 343 4.17 -12.60 -0.38
CA ALA A 343 3.63 -12.94 -1.70
C ALA A 343 3.29 -11.68 -2.51
N ALA A 344 2.62 -10.69 -1.89
CA ALA A 344 2.29 -9.42 -2.53
C ALA A 344 3.53 -8.61 -2.92
N ILE A 345 4.55 -8.54 -2.05
CA ILE A 345 5.82 -7.86 -2.35
C ILE A 345 6.52 -8.57 -3.53
N CYS A 346 6.60 -9.90 -3.53
CA CYS A 346 7.19 -10.67 -4.62
C CYS A 346 6.47 -10.39 -5.95
N LEU A 347 5.14 -10.49 -5.95
CA LEU A 347 4.33 -10.24 -7.13
C LEU A 347 4.48 -8.80 -7.63
N PHE A 348 4.47 -7.82 -6.71
CA PHE A 348 4.72 -6.41 -7.03
C PHE A 348 6.09 -6.22 -7.71
N MET A 349 7.15 -6.82 -7.17
CA MET A 349 8.51 -6.68 -7.72
C MET A 349 8.66 -7.36 -9.09
N ILE A 350 7.98 -8.49 -9.33
CA ILE A 350 7.93 -9.16 -10.63
C ILE A 350 7.33 -8.21 -11.67
N PHE A 351 6.15 -7.67 -11.38
CA PHE A 351 5.43 -6.81 -12.31
C PHE A 351 6.08 -5.44 -12.50
N LYS A 352 6.69 -4.87 -11.45
CA LYS A 352 7.47 -3.63 -11.56
C LYS A 352 8.57 -3.73 -12.62
N ARG A 353 9.18 -4.91 -12.78
CA ARG A 353 10.26 -5.19 -13.73
C ARG A 353 9.79 -5.64 -15.11
N LEU A 354 8.47 -5.88 -15.23
CA LEU A 354 7.92 -6.43 -16.47
C LEU A 354 8.07 -5.42 -17.62
N ASN A 355 8.81 -5.82 -18.65
CA ASN A 355 8.87 -5.05 -19.89
C ASN A 355 7.65 -5.41 -20.76
N VAL A 356 6.64 -4.54 -20.72
CA VAL A 356 5.39 -4.74 -21.43
C VAL A 356 5.55 -4.39 -22.91
N LYS A 357 5.20 -5.32 -23.82
CA LYS A 357 5.21 -5.09 -25.27
C LYS A 357 4.21 -4.03 -25.69
N GLU A 358 4.48 -3.31 -26.77
CA GLU A 358 3.70 -2.16 -27.24
C GLU A 358 2.21 -2.46 -27.44
N PHE A 359 1.86 -3.60 -28.01
CA PHE A 359 0.46 -4.02 -28.13
C PHE A 359 -0.25 -4.10 -26.77
N ALA A 360 0.38 -4.76 -25.78
CA ALA A 360 -0.16 -4.90 -24.45
C ALA A 360 -0.21 -3.54 -23.70
N ARG A 361 0.74 -2.62 -23.96
CA ARG A 361 0.71 -1.27 -23.38
C ARG A 361 -0.55 -0.51 -23.78
N LYS A 362 -0.99 -0.61 -25.04
CA LYS A 362 -2.23 0.03 -25.52
C LYS A 362 -3.46 -0.48 -24.75
N ILE A 363 -3.55 -1.79 -24.56
CA ILE A 363 -4.62 -2.45 -23.82
C ILE A 363 -4.59 -2.02 -22.35
N ILE A 364 -3.45 -2.13 -21.68
CA ILE A 364 -3.27 -1.79 -20.28
C ILE A 364 -3.57 -0.31 -20.03
N LYS A 365 -3.09 0.58 -20.90
CA LYS A 365 -3.34 2.03 -20.83
C LYS A 365 -4.83 2.35 -20.85
N LYS A 366 -5.59 1.63 -21.69
CA LYS A 366 -7.03 1.83 -21.86
C LYS A 366 -7.85 1.27 -20.69
N TYR A 367 -7.55 0.06 -20.22
CA TYR A 367 -8.41 -0.68 -19.30
C TYR A 367 -7.99 -0.66 -17.83
N SER A 368 -6.71 -0.42 -17.53
CA SER A 368 -6.24 -0.35 -16.13
C SER A 368 -6.97 0.71 -15.28
N PRO A 369 -7.31 1.92 -15.80
CA PRO A 369 -8.08 2.90 -15.01
C PRO A 369 -9.51 2.46 -14.68
N LEU A 370 -10.06 1.49 -15.43
CA LEU A 370 -11.41 0.96 -15.26
C LEU A 370 -11.45 -0.20 -14.25
N SER A 371 -10.29 -0.80 -13.92
CA SER A 371 -10.24 -2.02 -13.09
C SER A 371 -10.92 -1.87 -11.74
N PHE A 372 -10.83 -0.71 -11.09
CA PHE A 372 -11.45 -0.50 -9.78
C PHE A 372 -12.98 -0.56 -9.83
N SER A 373 -13.59 -0.18 -10.95
CA SER A 373 -15.05 -0.26 -11.14
C SER A 373 -15.55 -1.69 -11.19
N VAL A 374 -14.70 -2.64 -11.59
CA VAL A 374 -15.06 -4.08 -11.51
C VAL A 374 -15.44 -4.44 -10.08
N TYR A 375 -14.66 -4.00 -9.08
CA TYR A 375 -14.99 -4.19 -7.67
C TYR A 375 -16.31 -3.52 -7.28
N LEU A 376 -16.52 -2.27 -7.70
CA LEU A 376 -17.72 -1.50 -7.34
C LEU A 376 -19.01 -2.13 -7.89
N ILE A 377 -18.93 -2.81 -9.02
CA ILE A 377 -20.08 -3.44 -9.65
C ILE A 377 -20.37 -4.80 -9.01
N HIS A 378 -19.42 -5.77 -9.10
CA HIS A 378 -19.72 -7.13 -8.67
C HIS A 378 -19.80 -7.30 -7.15
N ALA A 379 -19.11 -6.45 -6.37
CA ALA A 379 -19.19 -6.47 -4.90
C ALA A 379 -20.28 -5.52 -4.35
N HIS A 380 -21.16 -4.95 -5.21
CA HIS A 380 -22.29 -4.18 -4.74
C HIS A 380 -23.22 -5.05 -3.88
N PRO A 381 -23.67 -4.61 -2.68
CA PRO A 381 -24.42 -5.45 -1.75
C PRO A 381 -25.63 -6.16 -2.35
N LEU A 382 -26.36 -5.50 -3.27
CA LEU A 382 -27.48 -6.13 -3.96
C LEU A 382 -27.01 -7.22 -4.97
N ILE A 383 -25.94 -6.96 -5.74
CA ILE A 383 -25.37 -7.96 -6.64
C ILE A 383 -24.74 -9.10 -5.84
N TRP A 384 -23.99 -8.76 -4.82
CA TRP A 384 -23.32 -9.68 -3.92
C TRP A 384 -24.28 -10.63 -3.20
N GLY A 385 -25.36 -10.08 -2.63
CA GLY A 385 -26.30 -10.84 -1.82
C GLY A 385 -27.38 -11.57 -2.60
N TRP A 386 -27.73 -11.09 -3.80
CA TRP A 386 -28.89 -11.63 -4.54
C TRP A 386 -28.52 -12.28 -5.88
N ILE A 387 -27.44 -11.85 -6.52
CA ILE A 387 -27.02 -12.43 -7.79
C ILE A 387 -25.89 -13.43 -7.60
N LEU A 388 -24.80 -13.03 -6.89
CA LEU A 388 -23.59 -13.85 -6.77
C LEU A 388 -23.69 -14.89 -5.66
N TYR A 389 -24.58 -14.70 -4.68
CA TYR A 389 -24.67 -15.58 -3.53
C TYR A 389 -24.97 -17.02 -3.94
N GLN A 390 -24.00 -17.90 -3.71
CA GLN A 390 -24.05 -19.35 -4.00
C GLN A 390 -24.39 -19.73 -5.48
N LEU A 391 -24.28 -18.78 -6.42
CA LEU A 391 -24.60 -19.00 -7.82
C LEU A 391 -23.75 -20.09 -8.48
N PHE A 392 -22.53 -20.29 -8.00
CA PHE A 392 -21.55 -21.23 -8.58
C PHE A 392 -21.25 -22.40 -7.64
N ARG A 393 -22.11 -22.68 -6.67
CA ARG A 393 -21.90 -23.72 -5.67
C ARG A 393 -21.64 -25.10 -6.26
N ASP A 394 -22.34 -25.41 -7.34
CA ASP A 394 -22.22 -26.73 -8.00
C ASP A 394 -20.86 -26.94 -8.68
N TYR A 395 -20.07 -25.87 -8.90
CA TYR A 395 -18.69 -26.03 -9.39
C TYR A 395 -17.82 -26.83 -8.39
N GLY A 396 -18.07 -26.71 -7.08
CA GLY A 396 -17.37 -27.47 -6.05
C GLY A 396 -17.61 -28.98 -6.10
N GLN A 397 -18.55 -29.47 -6.92
CA GLN A 397 -18.79 -30.89 -7.15
C GLN A 397 -18.11 -31.42 -8.42
N LEU A 398 -17.57 -30.51 -9.26
CA LEU A 398 -16.86 -30.88 -10.47
C LEU A 398 -15.48 -31.43 -10.14
N ALA A 399 -14.92 -32.24 -11.04
CA ALA A 399 -13.51 -32.64 -10.92
C ALA A 399 -12.60 -31.39 -10.97
N TRP A 400 -11.54 -31.36 -10.19
CA TRP A 400 -10.68 -30.17 -10.03
C TRP A 400 -10.16 -29.59 -11.36
N TYR A 401 -9.89 -30.44 -12.37
CA TYR A 401 -9.42 -30.03 -13.69
C TYR A 401 -10.52 -29.38 -14.55
N ILE A 402 -11.81 -29.47 -14.15
CA ILE A 402 -12.95 -28.75 -14.73
C ILE A 402 -13.31 -27.53 -13.87
N GLU A 403 -13.32 -27.71 -12.54
CA GLU A 403 -13.65 -26.67 -11.57
C GLU A 403 -12.76 -25.42 -11.71
N VAL A 404 -11.43 -25.62 -11.71
CA VAL A 404 -10.47 -24.50 -11.79
C VAL A 404 -10.66 -23.69 -13.09
N PRO A 405 -10.70 -24.29 -14.29
CA PRO A 405 -11.05 -23.54 -15.52
C PRO A 405 -12.41 -22.88 -15.48
N ALA A 406 -13.44 -23.51 -14.88
CA ALA A 406 -14.78 -22.95 -14.76
C ALA A 406 -14.77 -21.67 -13.89
N VAL A 407 -14.08 -21.72 -12.72
CA VAL A 407 -13.91 -20.55 -11.84
C VAL A 407 -13.17 -19.43 -12.56
N LEU A 408 -12.05 -19.73 -13.22
CA LEU A 408 -11.26 -18.73 -13.96
C LEU A 408 -12.04 -18.12 -15.13
N GLY A 409 -12.78 -18.94 -15.88
CA GLY A 409 -13.62 -18.49 -16.98
C GLY A 409 -14.77 -17.59 -16.51
N THR A 410 -15.43 -17.98 -15.41
CA THR A 410 -16.49 -17.17 -14.76
C THR A 410 -15.93 -15.84 -14.24
N ALA A 411 -14.79 -15.87 -13.57
CA ALA A 411 -14.14 -14.64 -13.10
C ALA A 411 -13.76 -13.72 -14.27
N ALA A 412 -13.27 -14.28 -15.39
CA ALA A 412 -12.96 -13.52 -16.59
C ALA A 412 -14.24 -12.91 -17.22
N ALA A 413 -15.33 -13.65 -17.28
CA ALA A 413 -16.61 -13.15 -17.78
C ALA A 413 -17.14 -11.99 -16.93
N ILE A 414 -17.16 -12.14 -15.60
CA ILE A 414 -17.58 -11.08 -14.67
C ILE A 414 -16.68 -9.85 -14.86
N TYR A 415 -15.37 -10.04 -14.94
CA TYR A 415 -14.41 -8.95 -15.12
C TYR A 415 -14.68 -8.17 -16.40
N VAL A 416 -14.86 -8.86 -17.53
CA VAL A 416 -15.11 -8.25 -18.84
C VAL A 416 -16.46 -7.52 -18.86
N ILE A 417 -17.51 -8.13 -18.34
CA ILE A 417 -18.85 -7.50 -18.25
C ILE A 417 -18.75 -6.20 -17.44
N CYS A 418 -18.11 -6.23 -16.27
CA CYS A 418 -17.94 -5.03 -15.44
C CYS A 418 -17.13 -3.94 -16.16
N ILE A 419 -16.07 -4.29 -16.91
CA ILE A 419 -15.32 -3.32 -17.72
C ILE A 419 -16.20 -2.71 -18.81
N MET A 420 -17.05 -3.50 -19.49
CA MET A 420 -17.98 -2.96 -20.50
C MET A 420 -18.97 -1.97 -19.90
N VAL A 421 -19.50 -2.27 -18.72
CA VAL A 421 -20.37 -1.34 -17.97
C VAL A 421 -19.62 -0.06 -17.60
N ASP A 422 -18.36 -0.16 -17.17
CA ASP A 422 -17.59 1.02 -16.79
C ASP A 422 -17.17 1.91 -17.97
N ILE A 423 -17.05 1.36 -19.17
CA ILE A 423 -16.85 2.17 -20.40
C ILE A 423 -18.04 3.11 -20.61
N VAL A 424 -19.26 2.64 -20.38
CA VAL A 424 -20.48 3.47 -20.48
C VAL A 424 -20.44 4.59 -19.45
N ARG A 425 -20.13 4.27 -18.18
CA ARG A 425 -19.98 5.28 -17.12
C ARG A 425 -18.90 6.31 -17.46
N GLU A 426 -17.72 5.87 -17.99
CA GLU A 426 -16.64 6.79 -18.39
C GLU A 426 -17.12 7.76 -19.47
N SER A 427 -17.86 7.26 -20.48
CA SER A 427 -18.45 8.10 -21.53
C SER A 427 -19.43 9.14 -20.95
N ILE A 428 -20.25 8.75 -19.97
CA ILE A 428 -21.14 9.68 -19.26
C ILE A 428 -20.32 10.78 -18.55
N PHE A 429 -19.28 10.40 -17.81
CA PHE A 429 -18.43 11.35 -17.10
C PHE A 429 -17.68 12.30 -18.03
N ASP A 430 -17.31 11.85 -19.22
CA ASP A 430 -16.67 12.69 -20.24
C ASP A 430 -17.64 13.69 -20.86
N VAL A 431 -18.89 13.28 -21.18
CA VAL A 431 -19.96 14.18 -21.65
C VAL A 431 -20.21 15.31 -20.66
N PHE A 432 -20.34 14.97 -19.37
CA PHE A 432 -20.55 15.96 -18.31
C PHE A 432 -19.26 16.69 -17.86
N LYS A 433 -18.11 16.38 -18.48
CA LYS A 433 -16.81 17.00 -18.17
C LYS A 433 -16.45 16.95 -16.68
N VAL A 434 -16.89 15.88 -15.98
CA VAL A 434 -16.76 15.73 -14.52
C VAL A 434 -15.32 15.95 -14.04
N ARG A 435 -14.33 15.38 -14.74
CA ARG A 435 -12.91 15.54 -14.40
C ARG A 435 -12.47 17.01 -14.43
N LYS A 436 -12.89 17.78 -15.46
CA LYS A 436 -12.54 19.20 -15.60
C LYS A 436 -13.19 20.05 -14.51
N CYS A 437 -14.44 19.72 -14.13
CA CYS A 437 -15.13 20.41 -13.04
C CYS A 437 -14.40 20.19 -11.70
N LEU A 438 -14.00 18.95 -11.39
CA LEU A 438 -13.30 18.64 -10.16
C LEU A 438 -11.88 19.24 -10.09
N GLN A 439 -11.16 19.32 -11.21
CA GLN A 439 -9.83 19.95 -11.25
C GLN A 439 -9.86 21.45 -10.92
N LYS A 440 -11.00 22.14 -11.17
CA LYS A 440 -11.16 23.53 -10.75
C LYS A 440 -11.19 23.69 -9.22
N LEU A 441 -11.64 22.65 -8.50
CA LEU A 441 -11.62 22.65 -7.03
C LEU A 441 -10.18 22.72 -6.49
N ASP A 442 -9.23 21.96 -7.10
CA ASP A 442 -7.83 21.99 -6.66
C ASP A 442 -7.24 23.41 -6.78
N CYS A 443 -7.48 24.10 -7.92
CA CYS A 443 -7.01 25.46 -8.13
C CYS A 443 -7.63 26.48 -7.15
N SER A 444 -8.86 26.25 -6.72
CA SER A 444 -9.53 27.12 -5.73
C SER A 444 -8.96 26.92 -4.33
N THR A 445 -8.64 25.67 -3.99
CA THR A 445 -8.10 25.30 -2.67
C THR A 445 -6.66 25.81 -2.50
N GLU A 446 -5.82 25.69 -3.53
CA GLU A 446 -4.44 26.22 -3.52
C GLU A 446 -4.45 27.75 -3.29
N LYS A 447 -5.32 28.49 -3.99
CA LYS A 447 -5.45 29.96 -3.83
C LYS A 447 -6.00 30.40 -2.46
N SER A 448 -6.72 29.52 -1.77
CA SER A 448 -7.30 29.80 -0.43
C SER A 448 -6.31 29.53 0.70
N LEU A 449 -5.32 28.66 0.49
CA LEU A 449 -4.28 28.33 1.47
C LEU A 449 -3.08 29.29 1.40
N ASP A 450 -2.90 29.99 0.29
CA ASP A 450 -1.86 31.02 0.09
C ASP A 450 -2.29 32.44 0.58
N LYS A 451 -3.50 32.57 1.11
CA LYS A 451 -4.00 33.76 1.80
C LYS A 451 -4.02 33.56 3.31
#